data_1fda0ff570c3ce89a7759214dd89b436
#
_entry.id   1fda0ff570c3ce89a7759214dd89b436
#
_cell.length_a   1.000
_cell.length_b   1.000
_cell.length_c   1.000
_cell.angle_alpha   90.00
_cell.angle_beta   90.00
_cell.angle_gamma   90.00
#
_symmetry.space_group_name_H-M   'P 1'
#
loop_
_entity.id
_entity.type
_entity.pdbx_description
1 polymer ?
#
loop_
_entity_poly.entity_id
_entity_poly.type
_entity_poly.pdbx_seq_one_letter_code
_entity_poly.pdbx_strand_id
1 'polypeptide(L)'
;MTLSWADKKILSQTRMVKAREFLEDAKGNFREGRIKTSINRSYYALLAAARSILILYGVNPETHEGAVTMLSLKFVKTELLTVETVKTFKLLFSRRTDADYGDFDSADAADAEEAIRLASGAVEEIERLRTALLQKDEPYKNESEDKI
;
A
#
# COMPACT_ATOMS: atom_id res chain seq x y z
N MET A 1 -1.60 -7.16 -22.68
CA MET A 1 -0.31 -7.85 -22.61
C MET A 1 -0.04 -8.30 -21.18
N THR A 2 0.29 -9.56 -20.99
CA THR A 2 0.55 -10.13 -19.68
C THR A 2 2.02 -9.94 -19.31
N LEU A 3 2.26 -9.44 -18.11
CA LEU A 3 3.63 -9.28 -17.60
C LEU A 3 4.23 -10.65 -17.26
N SER A 4 5.51 -10.83 -17.56
CA SER A 4 6.23 -12.02 -17.12
C SER A 4 6.44 -11.99 -15.61
N TRP A 5 6.72 -13.15 -15.02
CA TRP A 5 7.04 -13.22 -13.59
C TRP A 5 8.25 -12.35 -13.24
N ALA A 6 9.26 -12.35 -14.12
CA ALA A 6 10.43 -11.49 -13.92
C ALA A 6 10.06 -10.03 -13.90
N ASP A 7 9.17 -9.58 -14.80
CA ASP A 7 8.70 -8.19 -14.84
C ASP A 7 7.88 -7.85 -13.60
N LYS A 8 7.03 -8.76 -13.16
CA LYS A 8 6.22 -8.57 -11.95
C LYS A 8 7.11 -8.37 -10.73
N LYS A 9 8.18 -9.17 -10.60
CA LYS A 9 9.13 -9.05 -9.49
C LYS A 9 9.86 -7.71 -9.53
N ILE A 10 10.25 -7.24 -10.71
CA ILE A 10 10.92 -5.94 -10.87
C ILE A 10 9.99 -4.81 -10.46
N LEU A 11 8.74 -4.83 -10.95
CA LEU A 11 7.75 -3.81 -10.58
C LEU A 11 7.44 -3.83 -9.08
N SER A 12 7.34 -5.03 -8.51
CA SER A 12 7.11 -5.19 -7.09
C SER A 12 8.23 -4.51 -6.28
N GLN A 13 9.48 -4.75 -6.65
CA GLN A 13 10.62 -4.14 -5.98
C GLN A 13 10.60 -2.62 -6.10
N THR A 14 10.36 -2.12 -7.30
CA THR A 14 10.27 -0.67 -7.55
C THR A 14 9.20 -0.01 -6.67
N ARG A 15 8.05 -0.65 -6.56
CA ARG A 15 6.93 -0.12 -5.77
C ARG A 15 7.22 -0.17 -4.27
N MET A 16 7.91 -1.20 -3.79
CA MET A 16 8.29 -1.26 -2.38
C MET A 16 9.34 -0.22 -2.04
N VAL A 17 10.32 0.01 -2.93
CA VAL A 17 11.29 1.10 -2.76
C VAL A 17 10.56 2.43 -2.65
N LYS A 18 9.58 2.68 -3.54
CA LYS A 18 8.75 3.88 -3.49
C LYS A 18 8.00 4.02 -2.18
N ALA A 19 7.45 2.92 -1.67
CA ALA A 19 6.75 2.93 -0.39
C ALA A 19 7.67 3.43 0.73
N ARG A 20 8.90 2.96 0.76
CA ARG A 20 9.87 3.38 1.78
C ARG A 20 10.29 4.83 1.61
N GLU A 21 10.44 5.29 0.36
CA GLU A 21 10.72 6.70 0.09
C GLU A 21 9.59 7.59 0.58
N PHE A 22 8.33 7.21 0.32
CA PHE A 22 7.18 7.96 0.83
C PHE A 22 7.14 8.00 2.36
N LEU A 23 7.53 6.91 3.04
CA LEU A 23 7.61 6.91 4.51
C LEU A 23 8.67 7.89 5.00
N GLU A 24 9.83 7.93 4.37
CA GLU A 24 10.87 8.89 4.75
C GLU A 24 10.42 10.31 4.49
N ASP A 25 9.72 10.56 3.38
CA ASP A 25 9.13 11.86 3.08
C ASP A 25 8.10 12.26 4.14
N ALA A 26 7.26 11.32 4.57
CA ALA A 26 6.28 11.59 5.60
C ALA A 26 6.95 12.02 6.90
N LYS A 27 8.00 11.30 7.30
CA LYS A 27 8.75 11.63 8.53
C LYS A 27 9.45 12.97 8.42
N GLY A 28 10.08 13.26 7.27
CA GLY A 28 10.76 14.52 7.03
C GLY A 28 9.80 15.71 7.07
N ASN A 29 8.65 15.57 6.44
CA ASN A 29 7.63 16.62 6.45
C ASN A 29 7.07 16.83 7.86
N PHE A 30 6.89 15.76 8.61
CA PHE A 30 6.44 15.86 10.00
C PHE A 30 7.44 16.67 10.84
N ARG A 31 8.75 16.37 10.71
CA ARG A 31 9.78 17.10 11.45
C ARG A 31 9.80 18.59 11.13
N GLU A 32 9.44 18.96 9.90
CA GLU A 32 9.38 20.35 9.47
C GLU A 32 8.03 21.03 9.72
N GLY A 33 7.11 20.33 10.37
CA GLY A 33 5.79 20.87 10.68
C GLY A 33 4.80 20.88 9.53
N ARG A 34 5.11 20.21 8.44
CA ARG A 34 4.22 20.11 7.28
C ARG A 34 3.26 18.94 7.47
N ILE A 35 2.25 19.17 8.28
CA ILE A 35 1.33 18.14 8.76
C ILE A 35 0.55 17.49 7.62
N LYS A 36 -0.08 18.29 6.77
CA LYS A 36 -0.91 17.76 5.67
C LYS A 36 -0.09 16.95 4.68
N THR A 37 1.11 17.42 4.34
CA THR A 37 1.99 16.70 3.44
C THR A 37 2.44 15.37 4.06
N SER A 38 2.73 15.37 5.36
CA SER A 38 3.10 14.17 6.08
C SER A 38 2.00 13.11 6.00
N ILE A 39 0.76 13.52 6.23
CA ILE A 39 -0.40 12.62 6.14
C ILE A 39 -0.55 12.08 4.72
N ASN A 40 -0.44 12.96 3.72
CA ASN A 40 -0.52 12.57 2.32
C ASN A 40 0.54 11.51 1.97
N ARG A 41 1.78 11.73 2.36
CA ARG A 41 2.88 10.80 2.08
C ARG A 41 2.70 9.46 2.80
N SER A 42 2.17 9.47 4.01
CA SER A 42 1.87 8.24 4.75
C SER A 42 0.87 7.36 3.99
N TYR A 43 -0.18 7.97 3.44
CA TYR A 43 -1.15 7.24 2.63
C TYR A 43 -0.50 6.64 1.38
N TYR A 44 0.27 7.43 0.65
CA TYR A 44 0.90 6.95 -0.59
C TYR A 44 1.95 5.88 -0.32
N ALA A 45 2.59 5.89 0.84
CA ALA A 45 3.48 4.81 1.23
C ALA A 45 2.74 3.48 1.30
N LEU A 46 1.58 3.47 1.95
CA LEU A 46 0.77 2.25 2.07
C LEU A 46 0.21 1.83 0.71
N LEU A 47 -0.24 2.78 -0.10
CA LEU A 47 -0.73 2.47 -1.45
C LEU A 47 0.36 1.83 -2.29
N ALA A 48 1.57 2.38 -2.28
CA ALA A 48 2.69 1.82 -3.04
C ALA A 48 3.04 0.40 -2.55
N ALA A 49 3.05 0.20 -1.23
CA ALA A 49 3.29 -1.13 -0.66
C ALA A 49 2.23 -2.14 -1.09
N ALA A 50 0.95 -1.74 -1.02
CA ALA A 50 -0.15 -2.60 -1.47
C ALA A 50 0.02 -2.99 -2.93
N ARG A 51 0.36 -2.03 -3.78
CA ARG A 51 0.56 -2.28 -5.20
C ARG A 51 1.78 -3.15 -5.48
N SER A 52 2.76 -3.18 -4.56
CA SER A 52 3.93 -4.03 -4.72
C SER A 52 3.60 -5.51 -4.62
N ILE A 53 2.64 -5.90 -3.79
CA ILE A 53 2.23 -7.30 -3.67
C ILE A 53 1.12 -7.66 -4.66
N LEU A 54 0.26 -6.71 -5.00
CA LEU A 54 -0.81 -6.95 -5.98
C LEU A 54 -0.24 -7.26 -7.35
N ILE A 55 0.83 -6.59 -7.77
CA ILE A 55 1.44 -6.86 -9.07
C ILE A 55 2.01 -8.27 -9.16
N LEU A 56 2.44 -8.85 -8.05
CA LEU A 56 2.93 -10.23 -8.03
C LEU A 56 1.81 -11.21 -8.44
N TYR A 57 0.56 -10.84 -8.18
CA TYR A 57 -0.62 -11.62 -8.57
C TYR A 57 -1.16 -11.18 -9.93
N GLY A 58 -0.46 -10.31 -10.64
CA GLY A 58 -0.89 -9.82 -11.94
C GLY A 58 -2.01 -8.79 -11.87
N VAL A 59 -2.26 -8.24 -10.69
CA VAL A 59 -3.33 -7.27 -10.45
C VAL A 59 -2.74 -5.87 -10.32
N ASN A 60 -3.26 -4.92 -11.07
CA ASN A 60 -2.72 -3.57 -11.12
C ASN A 60 -3.83 -2.52 -11.03
N PRO A 61 -4.50 -2.40 -9.86
CA PRO A 61 -5.59 -1.45 -9.70
C PRO A 61 -5.08 -0.01 -9.78
N GLU A 62 -5.85 0.85 -10.43
CA GLU A 62 -5.52 2.27 -10.59
C GLU A 62 -6.24 3.16 -9.59
N THR A 63 -7.28 2.64 -8.90
CA THR A 63 -8.08 3.41 -7.95
C THR A 63 -7.88 2.89 -6.53
N HIS A 64 -8.24 3.75 -5.56
CA HIS A 64 -8.23 3.36 -4.16
C HIS A 64 -9.20 2.18 -3.92
N GLU A 65 -10.42 2.28 -4.42
CA GLU A 65 -11.43 1.22 -4.25
C GLU A 65 -10.96 -0.09 -4.87
N GLY A 66 -10.35 -0.02 -6.03
CA GLY A 66 -9.81 -1.20 -6.70
C GLY A 66 -8.70 -1.86 -5.88
N ALA A 67 -7.81 -1.06 -5.31
CA ALA A 67 -6.73 -1.57 -4.45
C ALA A 67 -7.30 -2.24 -3.20
N VAL A 68 -8.27 -1.60 -2.53
CA VAL A 68 -8.91 -2.16 -1.34
C VAL A 68 -9.61 -3.48 -1.66
N THR A 69 -10.37 -3.51 -2.75
CA THR A 69 -11.08 -4.71 -3.18
C THR A 69 -10.11 -5.86 -3.44
N MET A 70 -9.04 -5.59 -4.17
CA MET A 70 -8.07 -6.62 -4.53
C MET A 70 -7.26 -7.10 -3.33
N LEU A 71 -6.88 -6.19 -2.41
CA LEU A 71 -6.23 -6.59 -1.17
C LEU A 71 -7.11 -7.54 -0.37
N SER A 72 -8.40 -7.21 -0.28
CA SER A 72 -9.35 -8.04 0.47
C SER A 72 -9.50 -9.43 -0.16
N LEU A 73 -9.70 -9.46 -1.48
CA LEU A 73 -9.90 -10.74 -2.19
C LEU A 73 -8.66 -11.61 -2.21
N LYS A 74 -7.50 -11.04 -2.50
CA LYS A 74 -6.28 -11.81 -2.73
C LYS A 74 -5.53 -12.15 -1.46
N PHE A 75 -5.62 -11.29 -0.44
CA PHE A 75 -4.74 -11.43 0.73
C PHE A 75 -5.49 -11.55 2.07
N VAL A 76 -6.59 -10.83 2.28
CA VAL A 76 -7.32 -10.93 3.54
C VAL A 76 -8.20 -12.18 3.55
N LYS A 77 -8.95 -12.41 2.49
CA LYS A 77 -9.81 -13.59 2.37
C LYS A 77 -9.00 -14.88 2.43
N THR A 78 -7.78 -14.86 1.96
CA THR A 78 -6.86 -16.00 1.97
C THR A 78 -6.00 -16.07 3.24
N GLU A 79 -6.25 -15.17 4.19
CA GLU A 79 -5.57 -15.11 5.49
C GLU A 79 -4.05 -14.80 5.40
N LEU A 80 -3.61 -14.19 4.31
CA LEU A 80 -2.22 -13.76 4.16
C LEU A 80 -1.97 -12.38 4.78
N LEU A 81 -3.01 -11.54 4.85
CA LEU A 81 -2.99 -10.26 5.56
C LEU A 81 -4.18 -10.22 6.52
N THR A 82 -4.05 -9.39 7.56
CA THR A 82 -5.14 -9.20 8.52
C THR A 82 -6.13 -8.16 7.98
N VAL A 83 -7.37 -8.19 8.48
CA VAL A 83 -8.38 -7.19 8.14
C VAL A 83 -7.94 -5.81 8.62
N GLU A 84 -7.09 -5.73 9.64
CA GLU A 84 -6.59 -4.45 10.17
C GLU A 84 -5.79 -3.68 9.13
N THR A 85 -5.07 -4.37 8.25
CA THR A 85 -4.34 -3.70 7.17
C THR A 85 -5.29 -2.96 6.24
N VAL A 86 -6.43 -3.57 5.91
CA VAL A 86 -7.44 -2.92 5.06
C VAL A 86 -8.10 -1.75 5.80
N LYS A 87 -8.39 -1.91 7.08
CA LYS A 87 -8.93 -0.81 7.90
C LYS A 87 -7.98 0.37 7.96
N THR A 88 -6.69 0.09 8.14
CA THR A 88 -5.65 1.11 8.13
C THR A 88 -5.61 1.83 6.79
N PHE A 89 -5.70 1.08 5.70
CA PHE A 89 -5.71 1.64 4.35
C PHE A 89 -6.87 2.63 4.18
N LYS A 90 -8.07 2.22 4.59
CA LYS A 90 -9.26 3.07 4.48
C LYS A 90 -9.14 4.32 5.36
N LEU A 91 -8.62 4.16 6.57
CA LEU A 91 -8.44 5.28 7.49
C LEU A 91 -7.46 6.31 6.92
N LEU A 92 -6.32 5.86 6.42
CA LEU A 92 -5.31 6.76 5.85
C LEU A 92 -5.82 7.45 4.60
N PHE A 93 -6.63 6.76 3.78
CA PHE A 93 -7.27 7.39 2.62
C PHE A 93 -8.19 8.54 3.07
N SER A 94 -9.01 8.29 4.08
CA SER A 94 -9.92 9.30 4.61
C SER A 94 -9.14 10.50 5.16
N ARG A 95 -8.09 10.26 5.91
CA ARG A 95 -7.23 11.31 6.45
C ARG A 95 -6.53 12.11 5.36
N ARG A 96 -6.03 11.44 4.33
CA ARG A 96 -5.40 12.10 3.20
C ARG A 96 -6.41 12.99 2.47
N THR A 97 -7.63 12.48 2.25
CA THR A 97 -8.68 13.24 1.59
C THR A 97 -9.02 14.50 2.37
N ASP A 98 -9.18 14.38 3.69
CA ASP A 98 -9.47 15.54 4.54
C ASP A 98 -8.32 16.54 4.54
N ALA A 99 -7.08 16.06 4.59
CA ALA A 99 -5.90 16.93 4.59
C ALA A 99 -5.74 17.68 3.27
N ASP A 100 -6.00 17.00 2.14
CA ASP A 100 -5.81 17.61 0.81
C ASP A 100 -6.97 18.47 0.38
N TYR A 101 -8.21 18.11 0.73
CA TYR A 101 -9.41 18.69 0.14
C TYR A 101 -10.43 19.23 1.16
N GLY A 102 -10.18 19.05 2.45
CA GLY A 102 -11.12 19.52 3.49
C GLY A 102 -11.17 21.04 3.57
N ASP A 103 -12.36 21.56 3.80
CA ASP A 103 -12.57 23.01 3.94
C ASP A 103 -12.03 23.55 5.27
N PHE A 104 -11.90 22.68 6.26
CA PHE A 104 -11.42 23.07 7.59
C PHE A 104 -10.05 22.45 7.85
N ASP A 105 -9.16 23.26 8.36
CA ASP A 105 -7.80 22.82 8.69
C ASP A 105 -7.81 22.19 10.09
N SER A 106 -8.31 20.96 10.17
CA SER A 106 -8.47 20.25 11.45
C SER A 106 -7.34 19.26 11.72
N ALA A 107 -6.46 19.00 10.74
CA ALA A 107 -5.37 18.05 10.93
C ALA A 107 -4.29 18.65 11.84
N ASP A 108 -3.85 17.90 12.84
CA ASP A 108 -2.82 18.33 13.78
C ASP A 108 -1.63 17.36 13.78
N ALA A 109 -0.62 17.70 14.61
CA ALA A 109 0.60 16.89 14.70
C ALA A 109 0.31 15.46 15.16
N ALA A 110 -0.66 15.28 16.06
CA ALA A 110 -1.03 13.94 16.52
C ALA A 110 -1.59 13.09 15.40
N ASP A 111 -2.37 13.69 14.49
CA ASP A 111 -2.91 12.99 13.33
C ASP A 111 -1.80 12.54 12.38
N ALA A 112 -0.81 13.40 12.16
CA ALA A 112 0.32 13.04 11.29
C ALA A 112 1.18 11.95 11.92
N GLU A 113 1.44 12.04 13.22
CA GLU A 113 2.21 11.04 13.96
C GLU A 113 1.53 9.68 13.90
N GLU A 114 0.21 9.64 14.09
CA GLU A 114 -0.56 8.42 13.99
C GLU A 114 -0.52 7.85 12.57
N ALA A 115 -0.67 8.71 11.56
CA ALA A 115 -0.62 8.29 10.16
C ALA A 115 0.72 7.63 9.83
N ILE A 116 1.83 8.21 10.27
CA ILE A 116 3.16 7.64 10.07
C ILE A 116 3.28 6.28 10.76
N ARG A 117 2.83 6.20 12.00
CA ARG A 117 2.91 4.96 12.78
C ARG A 117 2.10 3.84 12.12
N LEU A 118 0.87 4.14 11.72
CA LEU A 118 0.00 3.17 11.07
C LEU A 118 0.54 2.75 9.70
N ALA A 119 1.01 3.70 8.91
CA ALA A 119 1.58 3.41 7.60
C ALA A 119 2.85 2.56 7.73
N SER A 120 3.72 2.91 8.67
CA SER A 120 4.96 2.15 8.90
C SER A 120 4.68 0.69 9.26
N GLY A 121 3.74 0.48 10.19
CA GLY A 121 3.36 -0.89 10.59
C GLY A 121 2.77 -1.70 9.45
N ALA A 122 1.88 -1.09 8.67
CA ALA A 122 1.25 -1.75 7.53
C ALA A 122 2.26 -2.06 6.42
N VAL A 123 3.16 -1.13 6.12
CA VAL A 123 4.20 -1.34 5.11
C VAL A 123 5.12 -2.48 5.53
N GLU A 124 5.51 -2.55 6.80
CA GLU A 124 6.35 -3.65 7.30
C GLU A 124 5.64 -5.00 7.18
N GLU A 125 4.36 -5.06 7.52
CA GLU A 125 3.57 -6.29 7.38
C GLU A 125 3.52 -6.73 5.91
N ILE A 126 3.26 -5.80 5.01
CA ILE A 126 3.21 -6.08 3.58
C ILE A 126 4.59 -6.51 3.07
N GLU A 127 5.66 -5.91 3.54
CA GLU A 127 7.00 -6.29 3.10
C GLU A 127 7.36 -7.71 3.55
N ARG A 128 6.96 -8.10 4.75
CA ARG A 128 7.16 -9.48 5.21
C ARG A 128 6.41 -10.46 4.32
N LEU A 129 5.16 -10.13 3.97
CA LEU A 129 4.39 -10.96 3.05
C LEU A 129 5.05 -11.00 1.67
N ARG A 130 5.49 -9.86 1.16
CA ARG A 130 6.17 -9.77 -0.12
C ARG A 130 7.40 -10.68 -0.16
N THR A 131 8.20 -10.64 0.88
CA THR A 131 9.40 -11.51 0.99
C THR A 131 9.01 -12.99 0.91
N ALA A 132 7.95 -13.37 1.62
CA ALA A 132 7.46 -14.75 1.58
C ALA A 132 6.95 -15.15 0.19
N LEU A 133 6.23 -14.25 -0.47
CA LEU A 133 5.70 -14.51 -1.82
C LEU A 133 6.81 -14.67 -2.85
N LEU A 134 7.89 -13.90 -2.71
CA LEU A 134 9.02 -13.96 -3.65
C LEU A 134 9.81 -15.26 -3.55
N GLN A 135 9.66 -16.01 -2.46
CA GLN A 135 10.33 -17.29 -2.27
C GLN A 135 9.53 -18.45 -2.88
N LYS A 136 8.36 -18.17 -3.42
CA LYS A 136 7.48 -19.15 -4.04
C LYS A 136 7.48 -18.97 -5.55
N ASP A 137 6.91 -19.95 -6.25
CA ASP A 137 6.68 -19.85 -7.68
C ASP A 137 5.59 -18.80 -7.95
N GLU A 138 5.49 -18.37 -9.19
CA GLU A 138 4.51 -17.37 -9.60
C GLU A 138 3.10 -17.78 -9.21
N PRO A 139 2.40 -16.96 -8.39
CA PRO A 139 1.01 -17.24 -8.05
C PRO A 139 0.13 -17.08 -9.30
N TYR A 140 -0.90 -17.91 -9.42
CA TYR A 140 -1.84 -17.89 -10.55
C TYR A 140 -1.20 -18.13 -11.91
N LYS A 141 -0.05 -18.77 -11.95
CA LYS A 141 0.66 -19.01 -13.20
C LYS A 141 -0.21 -19.66 -14.26
N ASN A 142 -1.06 -20.61 -13.87
CA ASN A 142 -1.90 -21.36 -14.78
C ASN A 142 -3.38 -21.06 -14.63
N GLU A 143 -3.76 -20.28 -13.65
CA GLU A 143 -5.16 -20.10 -13.29
C GLU A 143 -5.95 -19.37 -14.37
N SER A 144 -5.38 -18.32 -14.94
CA SER A 144 -6.04 -17.57 -16.01
C SER A 144 -6.05 -18.34 -17.31
N GLU A 145 -5.03 -19.16 -17.56
CA GLU A 145 -4.93 -20.00 -18.74
C GLU A 145 -5.95 -21.13 -18.71
N ASP A 146 -6.15 -21.71 -17.53
CA ASP A 146 -7.09 -22.79 -17.34
C ASP A 146 -8.55 -22.37 -17.52
N LYS A 147 -8.82 -21.08 -17.40
CA LYS A 147 -10.17 -20.53 -17.54
C LYS A 147 -10.50 -20.10 -18.96
N ILE A 148 -9.55 -20.17 -19.82
CA ILE A 148 -9.73 -19.85 -21.22
C ILE A 148 -10.07 -21.13 -21.98
#